data_a7b8a01e21e1f6325b3b6775e2df7f65
#
_entry.id   a7b8a01e21e1f6325b3b6775e2df7f65
#
_cell.length_a   1.000
_cell.length_b   1.000
_cell.length_c   1.000
_cell.angle_alpha   90.00
_cell.angle_beta   90.00
_cell.angle_gamma   90.00
#
_symmetry.space_group_name_H-M   'P 1'
#
loop_
_entity.id
_entity.type
_entity.pdbx_description
1 polymer ?
#
loop_
_entity_poly.entity_id
_entity_poly.type
_entity_poly.pdbx_seq_one_letter_code
_entity_poly.pdbx_strand_id
1 'polypeptide(L)'
;MMEFCFPYGKQQLTLQLEEQHIQGVLLSQIHHYKAAKGPAELVEDALKHPVGTLPLSQLAEGKKNIVVIASDHTRPVPSKVIIPAMLREIRKGSPDAHITILIATGCHRGTTQKELVEKFGPEIVASEDIEVHDCDHSPMVSIGTLPSGGDCAVNRLAVEADLLVSEGFIEPHFFAGFSGGRKSVLPGIASRSTVLANHCSEFIADPCS
;
A
#
# COMPACT_ATOMS: atom_id res chain seq x y z
N MET A 1 -34.71 7.68 -19.65
CA MET A 1 -33.33 7.16 -19.88
C MET A 1 -32.40 7.86 -18.91
N MET A 2 -31.63 7.12 -18.15
CA MET A 2 -30.55 7.66 -17.30
C MET A 2 -29.20 7.43 -17.97
N GLU A 3 -28.31 8.38 -17.83
CA GLU A 3 -26.96 8.34 -18.38
C GLU A 3 -25.95 8.07 -17.27
N PHE A 4 -25.03 7.14 -17.48
CA PHE A 4 -23.93 6.80 -16.59
C PHE A 4 -22.61 6.97 -17.33
N CYS A 5 -21.69 7.74 -16.72
CA CYS A 5 -20.36 7.94 -17.25
C CYS A 5 -19.34 7.10 -16.46
N PHE A 6 -18.55 6.32 -17.17
CA PHE A 6 -17.50 5.46 -16.59
C PHE A 6 -16.13 5.93 -17.09
N PRO A 7 -15.13 6.06 -16.19
CA PRO A 7 -13.76 6.32 -16.60
C PRO A 7 -13.21 5.11 -17.37
N TYR A 8 -12.59 5.35 -18.52
CA TYR A 8 -11.98 4.32 -19.37
C TYR A 8 -10.62 4.82 -19.87
N GLY A 9 -9.57 4.47 -19.17
CA GLY A 9 -8.23 5.00 -19.40
C GLY A 9 -8.20 6.53 -19.25
N LYS A 10 -7.94 7.26 -20.34
CA LYS A 10 -7.96 8.73 -20.38
C LYS A 10 -9.28 9.31 -20.94
N GLN A 11 -10.23 8.47 -21.23
CA GLN A 11 -11.54 8.83 -21.80
C GLN A 11 -12.67 8.48 -20.84
N GLN A 12 -13.89 8.83 -21.23
CA GLN A 12 -15.11 8.39 -20.57
C GLN A 12 -15.96 7.58 -21.54
N LEU A 13 -16.55 6.51 -21.04
CA LEU A 13 -17.61 5.78 -21.74
C LEU A 13 -18.94 6.17 -21.12
N THR A 14 -19.93 6.38 -21.98
CA THR A 14 -21.28 6.71 -21.57
C THR A 14 -22.20 5.53 -21.86
N LEU A 15 -22.97 5.14 -20.85
CA LEU A 15 -24.03 4.13 -20.95
C LEU A 15 -25.38 4.80 -20.70
N GLN A 16 -26.33 4.58 -21.60
CA GLN A 16 -27.71 5.02 -21.40
C GLN A 16 -28.60 3.79 -21.12
N LEU A 17 -29.35 3.84 -20.03
CA LEU A 17 -30.28 2.80 -19.61
C LEU A 17 -31.68 3.39 -19.42
N GLU A 18 -32.70 2.59 -19.75
CA GLU A 18 -34.08 2.90 -19.41
C GLU A 18 -34.28 2.78 -17.89
N GLU A 19 -34.98 3.74 -17.28
CA GLU A 19 -35.17 3.77 -15.82
C GLU A 19 -35.82 2.51 -15.26
N GLN A 20 -36.70 1.87 -16.04
CA GLN A 20 -37.34 0.62 -15.65
C GLN A 20 -36.37 -0.57 -15.45
N HIS A 21 -35.15 -0.49 -16.02
CA HIS A 21 -34.13 -1.52 -15.86
C HIS A 21 -33.15 -1.20 -14.72
N ILE A 22 -33.36 -0.09 -13.97
CA ILE A 22 -32.48 0.35 -12.90
C ILE A 22 -33.20 0.15 -11.56
N GLN A 23 -32.73 -0.80 -10.75
CA GLN A 23 -33.26 -1.01 -9.42
C GLN A 23 -32.77 0.03 -8.40
N GLY A 24 -31.64 0.66 -8.64
CA GLY A 24 -31.07 1.70 -7.80
C GLY A 24 -29.66 2.07 -8.22
N VAL A 25 -29.23 3.23 -7.76
CA VAL A 25 -27.85 3.72 -7.94
C VAL A 25 -27.21 3.81 -6.56
N LEU A 26 -26.20 2.96 -6.31
CA LEU A 26 -25.47 2.95 -5.05
C LEU A 26 -24.29 3.92 -5.14
N LEU A 27 -24.34 4.96 -4.32
CA LEU A 27 -23.28 5.96 -4.24
C LEU A 27 -22.58 5.88 -2.87
N SER A 28 -21.26 5.93 -2.89
CA SER A 28 -20.49 5.99 -1.65
C SER A 28 -20.75 7.29 -0.90
N GLN A 29 -20.94 7.22 0.41
CA GLN A 29 -21.09 8.39 1.28
C GLN A 29 -19.77 9.18 1.45
N ILE A 30 -18.65 8.61 1.03
CA ILE A 30 -17.34 9.28 1.13
C ILE A 30 -17.29 10.60 0.36
N HIS A 31 -18.09 10.74 -0.70
CA HIS A 31 -18.21 12.00 -1.46
C HIS A 31 -18.79 13.16 -0.67
N HIS A 32 -19.47 12.88 0.43
CA HIS A 32 -20.02 13.90 1.33
C HIS A 32 -19.04 14.26 2.46
N TYR A 33 -18.00 13.46 2.66
CA TYR A 33 -17.00 13.74 3.67
C TYR A 33 -16.12 14.92 3.26
N LYS A 34 -16.02 15.91 4.15
CA LYS A 34 -15.11 17.04 4.00
C LYS A 34 -14.09 16.99 5.13
N ALA A 35 -12.83 16.80 4.79
CA ALA A 35 -11.77 16.87 5.77
C ALA A 35 -11.69 18.27 6.40
N ALA A 36 -11.56 18.34 7.72
CA ALA A 36 -11.43 19.61 8.44
C ALA A 36 -10.05 20.28 8.25
N LYS A 37 -9.06 19.52 7.79
CA LYS A 37 -7.67 19.93 7.65
C LYS A 37 -7.13 19.56 6.28
N GLY A 38 -6.05 20.23 5.87
CA GLY A 38 -5.32 19.91 4.65
C GLY A 38 -4.57 18.57 4.74
N PRO A 39 -4.21 17.94 3.60
CA PRO A 39 -3.55 16.64 3.58
C PRO A 39 -2.28 16.57 4.44
N ALA A 40 -1.40 17.55 4.33
CA ALA A 40 -0.15 17.59 5.11
C ALA A 40 -0.41 17.69 6.62
N GLU A 41 -1.39 18.50 7.02
CA GLU A 41 -1.75 18.66 8.43
C GLU A 41 -2.36 17.37 9.02
N LEU A 42 -3.15 16.64 8.22
CA LEU A 42 -3.70 15.35 8.64
C LEU A 42 -2.59 14.32 8.86
N VAL A 43 -1.58 14.29 7.99
CA VAL A 43 -0.42 13.39 8.14
C VAL A 43 0.40 13.75 9.37
N GLU A 44 0.68 15.04 9.58
CA GLU A 44 1.41 15.52 10.77
C GLU A 44 0.68 15.17 12.08
N ASP A 45 -0.65 15.33 12.09
CA ASP A 45 -1.45 14.97 13.26
C ASP A 45 -1.43 13.45 13.53
N ALA A 46 -1.54 12.64 12.48
CA ALA A 46 -1.49 11.18 12.61
C ALA A 46 -0.12 10.70 13.15
N LEU A 47 0.97 11.32 12.69
CA LEU A 47 2.33 11.00 13.16
C LEU A 47 2.57 11.45 14.63
N LYS A 48 1.94 12.55 15.06
CA LYS A 48 2.02 13.04 16.44
C LYS A 48 1.16 12.25 17.41
N HIS A 49 0.05 11.69 16.93
CA HIS A 49 -0.94 10.98 17.74
C HIS A 49 -1.18 9.57 17.24
N PRO A 50 -0.16 8.69 17.24
CA PRO A 50 -0.28 7.32 16.74
C PRO A 50 -1.27 6.52 17.59
N VAL A 51 -1.98 5.58 16.96
CA VAL A 51 -2.94 4.72 17.62
C VAL A 51 -2.28 3.41 18.04
N GLY A 52 -2.25 3.14 19.35
CA GLY A 52 -1.78 1.85 19.88
C GLY A 52 -0.27 1.59 19.76
N THR A 53 0.52 2.64 19.51
CA THR A 53 1.98 2.52 19.37
C THR A 53 2.67 3.81 19.81
N LEU A 54 4.01 3.78 19.86
CA LEU A 54 4.85 4.96 20.07
C LEU A 54 4.93 5.81 18.80
N PRO A 55 5.26 7.11 18.92
CA PRO A 55 5.60 7.95 17.76
C PRO A 55 6.70 7.33 16.89
N LEU A 56 6.62 7.53 15.59
CA LEU A 56 7.56 6.93 14.63
C LEU A 56 9.01 7.30 14.91
N SER A 57 9.29 8.52 15.38
CA SER A 57 10.62 8.93 15.78
C SER A 57 11.17 8.10 16.95
N GLN A 58 10.34 7.75 17.92
CA GLN A 58 10.75 6.89 19.04
C GLN A 58 10.94 5.43 18.61
N LEU A 59 10.09 4.92 17.71
CA LEU A 59 10.25 3.58 17.14
C LEU A 59 11.56 3.46 16.34
N ALA A 60 12.01 4.54 15.72
CA ALA A 60 13.23 4.59 14.93
C ALA A 60 14.51 4.70 15.77
N GLU A 61 14.42 5.04 17.07
CA GLU A 61 15.60 5.23 17.92
C GLU A 61 16.52 4.00 17.91
N GLY A 62 17.80 4.23 17.58
CA GLY A 62 18.84 3.20 17.54
C GLY A 62 18.72 2.18 16.40
N LYS A 63 17.74 2.34 15.49
CA LYS A 63 17.59 1.48 14.30
C LYS A 63 18.58 1.91 13.22
N LYS A 64 19.15 0.92 12.52
CA LYS A 64 20.17 1.16 11.49
C LYS A 64 19.63 0.89 10.09
N ASN A 65 18.82 -0.16 9.93
CA ASN A 65 18.20 -0.55 8.67
C ASN A 65 16.68 -0.44 8.79
N ILE A 66 16.10 0.53 8.12
CA ILE A 66 14.65 0.81 8.19
C ILE A 66 14.06 0.61 6.80
N VAL A 67 13.00 -0.19 6.70
CA VAL A 67 12.28 -0.39 5.45
C VAL A 67 10.89 0.22 5.56
N VAL A 68 10.58 1.07 4.58
CA VAL A 68 9.25 1.67 4.40
C VAL A 68 8.58 1.00 3.20
N ILE A 69 7.61 0.14 3.46
CA ILE A 69 6.81 -0.47 2.38
C ILE A 69 5.88 0.60 1.83
N ALA A 70 5.95 0.84 0.53
CA ALA A 70 5.07 1.77 -0.17
C ALA A 70 4.26 1.06 -1.25
N SER A 71 3.04 1.53 -1.48
CA SER A 71 2.17 0.99 -2.52
C SER A 71 2.76 1.25 -3.91
N ASP A 72 2.46 0.38 -4.87
CA ASP A 72 2.86 0.53 -6.26
C ASP A 72 2.04 1.62 -7.01
N HIS A 73 2.35 1.79 -8.30
CA HIS A 73 1.71 2.75 -9.20
C HIS A 73 0.20 2.54 -9.41
N THR A 74 -0.34 1.37 -9.07
CA THR A 74 -1.76 1.05 -9.25
C THR A 74 -2.64 1.58 -8.11
N ARG A 75 -2.06 2.04 -7.00
CA ARG A 75 -2.79 2.49 -5.81
C ARG A 75 -2.76 4.03 -5.68
N PRO A 76 -3.92 4.68 -5.49
CA PRO A 76 -4.02 6.15 -5.41
C PRO A 76 -3.63 6.69 -4.02
N VAL A 77 -2.58 6.14 -3.42
CA VAL A 77 -2.04 6.63 -2.14
C VAL A 77 -1.33 7.96 -2.37
N PRO A 78 -1.57 9.00 -1.56
CA PRO A 78 -0.91 10.29 -1.70
C PRO A 78 0.52 10.29 -1.15
N SER A 79 1.37 9.40 -1.68
CA SER A 79 2.73 9.14 -1.20
C SER A 79 3.62 10.37 -1.20
N LYS A 80 3.40 11.33 -2.12
CA LYS A 80 4.08 12.64 -2.10
C LYS A 80 3.87 13.45 -0.82
N VAL A 81 2.79 13.20 -0.10
CA VAL A 81 2.48 13.88 1.16
C VAL A 81 2.94 13.05 2.35
N ILE A 82 2.72 11.73 2.29
CA ILE A 82 2.95 10.82 3.40
C ILE A 82 4.44 10.53 3.58
N ILE A 83 5.12 10.09 2.52
CA ILE A 83 6.51 9.60 2.60
C ILE A 83 7.48 10.67 3.13
N PRO A 84 7.49 11.93 2.66
CA PRO A 84 8.39 12.94 3.22
C PRO A 84 8.18 13.17 4.71
N ALA A 85 6.95 13.11 5.19
CA ALA A 85 6.64 13.28 6.61
C ALA A 85 7.14 12.09 7.44
N MET A 86 6.92 10.86 6.97
CA MET A 86 7.43 9.65 7.62
C MET A 86 8.97 9.65 7.68
N LEU A 87 9.65 9.96 6.59
CA LEU A 87 11.12 10.02 6.52
C LEU A 87 11.68 11.05 7.50
N ARG A 88 11.05 12.23 7.61
CA ARG A 88 11.44 13.24 8.61
C ARG A 88 11.34 12.70 10.04
N GLU A 89 10.24 12.02 10.37
CA GLU A 89 10.07 11.45 11.70
C GLU A 89 11.08 10.33 11.98
N ILE A 90 11.34 9.46 11.02
CA ILE A 90 12.36 8.41 11.13
C ILE A 90 13.73 9.03 11.40
N ARG A 91 14.13 10.03 10.61
CA ARG A 91 15.44 10.69 10.75
C ARG A 91 15.59 11.51 12.05
N LYS A 92 14.49 11.95 12.67
CA LYS A 92 14.55 12.53 14.03
C LYS A 92 15.00 11.50 15.07
N GLY A 93 14.53 10.26 14.96
CA GLY A 93 14.90 9.19 15.88
C GLY A 93 16.23 8.53 15.55
N SER A 94 16.56 8.40 14.28
CA SER A 94 17.81 7.79 13.80
C SER A 94 18.34 8.52 12.57
N PRO A 95 19.12 9.60 12.74
CA PRO A 95 19.62 10.44 11.64
C PRO A 95 20.45 9.67 10.60
N ASP A 96 21.23 8.69 11.07
CA ASP A 96 22.18 7.93 10.24
C ASP A 96 21.62 6.59 9.75
N ALA A 97 20.33 6.31 9.97
CA ALA A 97 19.74 5.07 9.51
C ALA A 97 19.74 4.99 7.96
N HIS A 98 20.11 3.82 7.46
CA HIS A 98 19.83 3.46 6.07
C HIS A 98 18.33 3.19 5.91
N ILE A 99 17.68 3.94 5.03
CA ILE A 99 16.25 3.82 4.77
C ILE A 99 16.03 3.34 3.35
N THR A 100 15.33 2.23 3.19
CA THR A 100 14.91 1.71 1.88
C THR A 100 13.40 1.84 1.74
N ILE A 101 12.94 2.44 0.66
CA ILE A 101 11.52 2.43 0.26
C ILE A 101 11.30 1.21 -0.62
N LEU A 102 10.57 0.22 -0.11
CA LEU A 102 10.25 -1.03 -0.81
C LEU A 102 8.88 -0.94 -1.45
N ILE A 103 8.82 -0.94 -2.78
CA ILE A 103 7.57 -0.83 -3.53
C ILE A 103 6.86 -2.19 -3.57
N ALA A 104 5.69 -2.26 -2.95
CA ALA A 104 4.87 -3.46 -2.83
C ALA A 104 4.04 -3.70 -4.10
N THR A 105 4.62 -4.35 -5.08
CA THR A 105 3.98 -4.68 -6.37
C THR A 105 3.09 -5.92 -6.29
N GLY A 106 3.33 -6.80 -5.30
CA GLY A 106 2.71 -8.12 -5.31
C GLY A 106 3.02 -8.85 -6.61
N CYS A 107 1.99 -9.35 -7.29
CA CYS A 107 2.11 -9.99 -8.61
C CYS A 107 1.90 -9.02 -9.79
N HIS A 108 1.85 -7.72 -9.54
CA HIS A 108 1.80 -6.73 -10.61
C HIS A 108 3.16 -6.63 -11.31
N ARG A 109 3.20 -6.00 -12.49
CA ARG A 109 4.46 -5.62 -13.12
C ARG A 109 5.23 -4.62 -12.26
N GLY A 110 6.53 -4.57 -12.43
CA GLY A 110 7.37 -3.58 -11.78
C GLY A 110 6.94 -2.13 -12.06
N THR A 111 7.11 -1.27 -11.07
CA THR A 111 6.89 0.17 -11.17
C THR A 111 8.05 0.81 -11.94
N THR A 112 7.76 1.55 -12.99
CA THR A 112 8.78 2.22 -13.81
C THR A 112 9.32 3.48 -13.12
N GLN A 113 10.51 3.94 -13.53
CA GLN A 113 11.12 5.16 -13.01
C GLN A 113 10.19 6.39 -13.15
N LYS A 114 9.47 6.50 -14.26
CA LYS A 114 8.51 7.58 -14.47
C LYS A 114 7.38 7.52 -13.45
N GLU A 115 6.84 6.33 -13.18
CA GLU A 115 5.78 6.13 -12.19
C GLU A 115 6.27 6.39 -10.76
N LEU A 116 7.53 6.05 -10.44
CA LEU A 116 8.13 6.41 -9.16
C LEU A 116 8.18 7.93 -8.97
N VAL A 117 8.63 8.68 -9.99
CA VAL A 117 8.65 10.14 -9.97
C VAL A 117 7.23 10.72 -9.86
N GLU A 118 6.27 10.15 -10.60
CA GLU A 118 4.87 10.56 -10.51
C GLU A 118 4.27 10.31 -9.12
N LYS A 119 4.67 9.24 -8.44
CA LYS A 119 4.13 8.81 -7.15
C LYS A 119 4.81 9.50 -5.95
N PHE A 120 6.12 9.62 -5.95
CA PHE A 120 6.90 10.11 -4.80
C PHE A 120 7.46 11.52 -5.01
N GLY A 121 7.56 11.99 -6.23
CA GLY A 121 8.24 13.22 -6.60
C GLY A 121 9.73 13.01 -6.93
N PRO A 122 10.32 13.91 -7.72
CA PRO A 122 11.71 13.76 -8.17
C PRO A 122 12.72 13.83 -7.03
N GLU A 123 12.44 14.59 -5.99
CA GLU A 123 13.33 14.77 -4.83
C GLU A 123 13.52 13.46 -4.06
N ILE A 124 12.44 12.77 -3.71
CA ILE A 124 12.49 11.49 -3.01
C ILE A 124 13.18 10.44 -3.87
N VAL A 125 12.86 10.39 -5.17
CA VAL A 125 13.45 9.42 -6.09
C VAL A 125 14.95 9.64 -6.29
N ALA A 126 15.43 10.87 -6.10
CA ALA A 126 16.85 11.21 -6.23
C ALA A 126 17.64 11.01 -4.92
N SER A 127 17.00 11.07 -3.76
CA SER A 127 17.67 11.08 -2.46
C SER A 127 17.55 9.80 -1.65
N GLU A 128 16.55 8.97 -1.95
CA GLU A 128 16.26 7.76 -1.18
C GLU A 128 16.56 6.50 -1.98
N ASP A 129 16.94 5.43 -1.28
CA ASP A 129 17.05 4.11 -1.88
C ASP A 129 15.65 3.52 -2.10
N ILE A 130 15.33 3.23 -3.35
CA ILE A 130 14.02 2.67 -3.74
C ILE A 130 14.23 1.32 -4.42
N GLU A 131 13.67 0.29 -3.84
CA GLU A 131 13.65 -1.07 -4.38
C GLU A 131 12.25 -1.45 -4.83
N VAL A 132 12.13 -1.98 -6.04
CA VAL A 132 10.86 -2.46 -6.57
C VAL A 132 10.78 -3.97 -6.38
N HIS A 133 9.82 -4.41 -5.57
CA HIS A 133 9.60 -5.84 -5.35
C HIS A 133 9.24 -6.56 -6.65
N ASP A 134 9.81 -7.74 -6.85
CA ASP A 134 9.48 -8.69 -7.90
C ASP A 134 9.19 -10.04 -7.26
N CYS A 135 7.95 -10.50 -7.35
CA CYS A 135 7.50 -11.72 -6.70
C CYS A 135 8.15 -13.01 -7.23
N ASP A 136 8.83 -12.94 -8.37
CA ASP A 136 9.53 -14.07 -9.00
C ASP A 136 11.05 -14.00 -8.82
N HIS A 137 11.63 -12.80 -8.70
CA HIS A 137 13.08 -12.64 -8.78
C HIS A 137 13.72 -11.96 -7.56
N SER A 138 12.95 -11.20 -6.74
CA SER A 138 13.51 -10.62 -5.51
C SER A 138 14.01 -11.70 -4.55
N PRO A 139 15.09 -11.46 -3.80
CA PRO A 139 15.51 -12.35 -2.73
C PRO A 139 14.41 -12.53 -1.68
N MET A 140 14.01 -13.76 -1.43
CA MET A 140 12.94 -14.12 -0.50
C MET A 140 13.46 -14.84 0.72
N VAL A 141 12.75 -14.70 1.83
CA VAL A 141 12.98 -15.46 3.07
C VAL A 141 11.67 -16.11 3.50
N SER A 142 11.69 -17.41 3.74
CA SER A 142 10.56 -18.11 4.35
C SER A 142 10.44 -17.73 5.83
N ILE A 143 9.28 -17.29 6.23
CA ILE A 143 8.97 -16.88 7.61
C ILE A 143 7.95 -17.81 8.29
N GLY A 144 7.54 -18.87 7.62
CA GLY A 144 6.62 -19.87 8.16
C GLY A 144 5.74 -20.50 7.10
N THR A 145 4.68 -21.17 7.56
CA THR A 145 3.73 -21.87 6.72
C THR A 145 2.35 -21.23 6.84
N LEU A 146 1.71 -21.00 5.71
CA LEU A 146 0.33 -20.50 5.66
C LEU A 146 -0.67 -21.56 6.12
N PRO A 147 -1.89 -21.18 6.53
CA PRO A 147 -2.97 -22.13 6.84
C PRO A 147 -3.29 -23.09 5.68
N SER A 148 -3.03 -22.71 4.44
CA SER A 148 -3.15 -23.56 3.23
C SER A 148 -2.06 -24.65 3.13
N GLY A 149 -1.07 -24.66 4.02
CA GLY A 149 0.09 -25.51 3.91
C GLY A 149 1.20 -24.95 2.98
N GLY A 150 0.96 -23.84 2.31
CA GLY A 150 1.95 -23.18 1.46
C GLY A 150 3.03 -22.45 2.27
N ASP A 151 4.22 -22.29 1.66
CA ASP A 151 5.30 -21.52 2.26
C ASP A 151 4.95 -20.01 2.29
N CYS A 152 5.25 -19.35 3.40
CA CYS A 152 5.13 -17.89 3.55
C CYS A 152 6.51 -17.25 3.34
N ALA A 153 6.84 -16.97 2.09
CA ALA A 153 8.09 -16.32 1.71
C ALA A 153 7.86 -14.86 1.35
N VAL A 154 8.60 -13.95 1.98
CA VAL A 154 8.52 -12.52 1.78
C VAL A 154 9.88 -11.93 1.42
N ASN A 155 9.89 -10.71 0.89
CA ASN A 155 11.11 -10.01 0.50
C ASN A 155 12.10 -9.91 1.67
N ARG A 156 13.36 -10.29 1.40
CA ARG A 156 14.45 -10.32 2.38
C ARG A 156 14.65 -8.98 3.08
N LEU A 157 14.54 -7.86 2.35
CA LEU A 157 14.72 -6.52 2.94
C LEU A 157 13.78 -6.28 4.13
N ALA A 158 12.53 -6.75 4.03
CA ALA A 158 11.57 -6.58 5.11
C ALA A 158 11.89 -7.46 6.33
N VAL A 159 12.47 -8.64 6.13
CA VAL A 159 12.84 -9.57 7.22
C VAL A 159 14.11 -9.10 7.94
N GLU A 160 15.05 -8.53 7.21
CA GLU A 160 16.33 -8.04 7.75
C GLU A 160 16.25 -6.62 8.31
N ALA A 161 15.11 -5.94 8.19
CA ALA A 161 14.91 -4.60 8.72
C ALA A 161 14.88 -4.59 10.26
N ASP A 162 15.54 -3.60 10.87
CA ASP A 162 15.43 -3.32 12.32
C ASP A 162 14.08 -2.69 12.67
N LEU A 163 13.49 -1.98 11.70
CA LEU A 163 12.15 -1.40 11.75
C LEU A 163 11.49 -1.51 10.38
N LEU A 164 10.30 -2.11 10.35
CA LEU A 164 9.46 -2.21 9.17
C LEU A 164 8.20 -1.38 9.39
N VAL A 165 7.97 -0.42 8.51
CA VAL A 165 6.76 0.41 8.50
C VAL A 165 6.14 0.41 7.11
N SER A 166 4.87 0.77 6.99
CA SER A 166 4.21 0.84 5.68
C SER A 166 3.29 2.04 5.57
N GLU A 167 3.20 2.59 4.36
CA GLU A 167 2.09 3.44 3.95
C GLU A 167 1.02 2.62 3.22
N GLY A 168 -0.18 3.16 3.14
CA GLY A 168 -1.25 2.56 2.38
C GLY A 168 -2.52 3.38 2.46
N PHE A 169 -3.57 2.88 1.84
CA PHE A 169 -4.92 3.43 2.01
C PHE A 169 -5.90 2.29 2.22
N ILE A 170 -7.02 2.61 2.83
CA ILE A 170 -8.05 1.62 3.18
C ILE A 170 -9.26 1.87 2.29
N GLU A 171 -9.65 0.84 1.56
CA GLU A 171 -10.88 0.81 0.76
C GLU A 171 -11.52 -0.57 0.86
N PRO A 172 -12.83 -0.71 0.66
CA PRO A 172 -13.49 -2.02 0.57
C PRO A 172 -12.89 -2.87 -0.56
N HIS A 173 -12.70 -4.15 -0.30
CA HIS A 173 -12.19 -5.11 -1.26
C HIS A 173 -13.17 -6.26 -1.42
N PHE A 174 -13.45 -6.68 -2.65
CA PHE A 174 -14.55 -7.59 -2.98
C PHE A 174 -14.43 -9.01 -2.42
N PHE A 175 -13.27 -9.47 -1.96
CA PHE A 175 -13.11 -10.76 -1.27
C PHE A 175 -12.19 -10.71 -0.04
N ALA A 176 -11.34 -9.71 0.12
CA ALA A 176 -10.37 -9.65 1.23
C ALA A 176 -10.77 -8.63 2.31
N GLY A 177 -12.04 -8.26 2.39
CA GLY A 177 -12.56 -7.26 3.32
C GLY A 177 -12.10 -5.85 2.95
N PHE A 178 -10.86 -5.50 3.26
CA PHE A 178 -10.29 -4.19 2.99
C PHE A 178 -8.89 -4.28 2.39
N SER A 179 -8.51 -3.27 1.58
CA SER A 179 -7.12 -3.03 1.18
C SER A 179 -6.32 -2.36 2.31
N GLY A 180 -5.01 -2.25 2.13
CA GLY A 180 -4.11 -1.64 3.12
C GLY A 180 -3.72 -2.57 4.28
N GLY A 181 -3.09 -2.00 5.31
CA GLY A 181 -2.65 -2.74 6.48
C GLY A 181 -1.70 -3.89 6.14
N ARG A 182 -1.98 -5.09 6.67
CA ARG A 182 -1.15 -6.30 6.47
C ARG A 182 -1.03 -6.74 5.01
N LYS A 183 -1.88 -6.25 4.11
CA LYS A 183 -1.77 -6.50 2.68
C LYS A 183 -0.51 -5.89 2.06
N SER A 184 0.11 -4.92 2.70
CA SER A 184 1.44 -4.42 2.30
C SER A 184 2.50 -5.51 2.36
N VAL A 185 2.36 -6.50 3.24
CA VAL A 185 3.26 -7.67 3.34
C VAL A 185 2.76 -8.81 2.47
N LEU A 186 1.53 -9.27 2.67
CA LEU A 186 0.90 -10.34 1.88
C LEU A 186 -0.40 -9.80 1.24
N PRO A 187 -0.45 -9.63 -0.07
CA PRO A 187 0.48 -10.07 -1.12
C PRO A 187 1.64 -9.11 -1.46
N GLY A 188 1.69 -7.91 -0.89
CA GLY A 188 2.48 -6.78 -1.38
C GLY A 188 3.96 -7.06 -1.65
N ILE A 189 4.65 -7.78 -0.77
CA ILE A 189 6.07 -8.11 -0.89
C ILE A 189 6.34 -9.62 -0.76
N ALA A 190 5.32 -10.45 -1.00
CA ALA A 190 5.42 -11.90 -0.92
C ALA A 190 5.78 -12.53 -2.28
N SER A 191 6.33 -13.74 -2.25
CA SER A 191 6.60 -14.53 -3.44
C SER A 191 5.31 -14.91 -4.17
N ARG A 192 5.39 -15.15 -5.48
CA ARG A 192 4.23 -15.60 -6.27
C ARG A 192 3.63 -16.88 -5.70
N SER A 193 4.44 -17.85 -5.30
CA SER A 193 3.96 -19.10 -4.70
C SER A 193 3.18 -18.86 -3.42
N THR A 194 3.64 -17.95 -2.56
CA THR A 194 2.94 -17.53 -1.34
C THR A 194 1.61 -16.87 -1.66
N VAL A 195 1.61 -15.94 -2.63
CA VAL A 195 0.37 -15.26 -3.05
C VAL A 195 -0.66 -16.26 -3.57
N LEU A 196 -0.26 -17.19 -4.45
CA LEU A 196 -1.16 -18.21 -4.99
C LEU A 196 -1.68 -19.17 -3.92
N ALA A 197 -0.84 -19.56 -2.97
CA ALA A 197 -1.25 -20.41 -1.86
C ALA A 197 -2.26 -19.72 -0.92
N ASN A 198 -2.21 -18.40 -0.81
CA ASN A 198 -3.16 -17.62 0.00
C ASN A 198 -4.44 -17.22 -0.77
N HIS A 199 -4.33 -17.00 -2.08
CA HIS A 199 -5.46 -16.60 -2.93
C HIS A 199 -6.10 -17.80 -3.65
N CYS A 200 -6.21 -18.94 -2.95
CA CYS A 200 -6.88 -20.12 -3.47
C CYS A 200 -8.41 -20.01 -3.32
N SER A 201 -9.15 -20.76 -4.14
CA SER A 201 -10.61 -20.70 -4.15
C SER A 201 -11.25 -21.07 -2.81
N GLU A 202 -10.64 -21.96 -2.04
CA GLU A 202 -11.09 -22.38 -0.73
C GLU A 202 -11.13 -21.20 0.24
N PHE A 203 -10.06 -20.41 0.31
CA PHE A 203 -10.01 -19.25 1.21
C PHE A 203 -10.86 -18.09 0.72
N ILE A 204 -10.92 -17.85 -0.61
CA ILE A 204 -11.79 -16.79 -1.15
C ILE A 204 -13.26 -17.09 -0.89
N ALA A 205 -13.65 -18.36 -0.85
CA ALA A 205 -15.03 -18.78 -0.54
C ALA A 205 -15.35 -18.86 0.96
N ASP A 206 -14.35 -18.71 1.82
CA ASP A 206 -14.56 -18.74 3.28
C ASP A 206 -15.31 -17.49 3.72
N PRO A 207 -16.41 -17.63 4.52
CA PRO A 207 -17.17 -16.49 5.05
C PRO A 207 -16.36 -15.52 5.91
N CYS A 208 -15.19 -15.93 6.39
CA CYS A 208 -14.27 -15.12 7.20
C CYS A 208 -13.14 -14.47 6.40
N SER A 209 -13.12 -14.64 5.07
CA SER A 209 -12.13 -14.05 4.19
C SER A 209 -12.35 -12.54 3.94
#